data_36445d33a929c67edc47b000802ddec5
#
_entry.id   36445d33a929c67edc47b000802ddec5
#
_cell.length_a   1.000
_cell.length_b   1.000
_cell.length_c   1.000
_cell.angle_alpha   90.00
_cell.angle_beta   90.00
_cell.angle_gamma   90.00
#
_symmetry.space_group_name_H-M   'P 1'
#
loop_
_entity.id
_entity.type
_entity.pdbx_description
1 polymer ?
#
loop_
_entity_poly.entity_id
_entity_poly.type
_entity_poly.pdbx_seq_one_letter_code
_entity_poly.pdbx_strand_id
1 'polypeptide(L)'
;MSKVLIYTGPSCPYCIAAKTLLKNKNVNFEEINLGEQPDKMNEMLQKSGGRRTVPQIFIGETHVGGSDELHALEKAGKLNSLLNI
;
A
#
# COMPACT_ATOMS: atom_id res chain seq x y z
N MET A 1 13.00 -7.23 7.58
CA MET A 1 11.73 -7.00 6.90
C MET A 1 11.61 -5.54 6.49
N SER A 2 11.19 -5.27 5.27
CA SER A 2 11.03 -3.90 4.79
C SER A 2 9.82 -3.24 5.44
N LYS A 3 9.92 -1.93 5.68
CA LYS A 3 8.81 -1.16 6.23
C LYS A 3 7.72 -0.99 5.17
N VAL A 4 6.47 -1.24 5.54
CA VAL A 4 5.33 -1.13 4.62
C VAL A 4 4.42 0.00 5.08
N LEU A 5 4.07 0.88 4.15
CA LEU A 5 3.15 1.99 4.37
C LEU A 5 2.04 1.91 3.34
N ILE A 6 0.79 2.04 3.79
CA ILE A 6 -0.36 2.03 2.90
C ILE A 6 -1.26 3.22 3.20
N TYR A 7 -1.57 3.99 2.17
CA TYR A 7 -2.57 5.06 2.25
C TYR A 7 -3.90 4.50 1.79
N THR A 8 -4.95 4.70 2.60
CA THR A 8 -6.28 4.17 2.32
C THR A 8 -7.33 5.26 2.39
N GLY A 9 -8.55 4.92 2.02
CA GLY A 9 -9.69 5.81 2.16
C GLY A 9 -10.88 5.06 2.72
N PRO A 10 -11.96 5.76 3.08
CA PRO A 10 -13.17 5.13 3.58
C PRO A 10 -13.87 4.34 2.48
N SER A 11 -14.51 3.23 2.86
CA SER A 11 -15.33 2.42 1.96
C SER A 11 -14.60 2.02 0.67
N CYS A 12 -13.34 1.60 0.82
CA CYS A 12 -12.49 1.25 -0.32
C CYS A 12 -12.27 -0.27 -0.37
N PRO A 13 -12.96 -0.99 -1.27
CA PRO A 13 -12.77 -2.45 -1.37
C PRO A 13 -11.36 -2.84 -1.76
N TYR A 14 -10.72 -2.05 -2.62
CA TYR A 14 -9.34 -2.32 -3.03
C TYR A 14 -8.36 -2.13 -1.88
N CYS A 15 -8.64 -1.17 -0.99
CA CYS A 15 -7.83 -1.00 0.22
C CYS A 15 -7.95 -2.23 1.13
N ILE A 16 -9.16 -2.76 1.28
CA ILE A 16 -9.41 -3.95 2.09
C ILE A 16 -8.65 -5.14 1.49
N ALA A 17 -8.72 -5.32 0.17
CA ALA A 17 -8.04 -6.42 -0.52
C ALA A 17 -6.52 -6.33 -0.33
N ALA A 18 -5.95 -5.15 -0.44
CA ALA A 18 -4.52 -4.95 -0.25
C ALA A 18 -4.11 -5.27 1.18
N LYS A 19 -4.86 -4.77 2.17
CA LYS A 19 -4.56 -5.05 3.58
C LYS A 19 -4.70 -6.54 3.90
N THR A 20 -5.71 -7.19 3.34
CA THR A 20 -5.92 -8.61 3.55
C THR A 20 -4.73 -9.43 3.05
N LEU A 21 -4.22 -9.11 1.87
CA LEU A 21 -3.05 -9.79 1.32
C LEU A 21 -1.84 -9.64 2.25
N LEU A 22 -1.58 -8.42 2.72
CA LEU A 22 -0.46 -8.18 3.62
C LEU A 22 -0.63 -8.92 4.95
N LYS A 23 -1.84 -8.93 5.49
CA LYS A 23 -2.13 -9.66 6.73
C LYS A 23 -1.94 -11.16 6.56
N ASN A 24 -2.35 -11.71 5.43
CA ASN A 24 -2.20 -13.13 5.15
C ASN A 24 -0.73 -13.55 5.05
N LYS A 25 0.14 -12.61 4.74
CA LYS A 25 1.58 -12.85 4.71
C LYS A 25 2.26 -12.57 6.04
N ASN A 26 1.49 -12.25 7.07
CA ASN A 26 1.99 -11.89 8.41
C ASN A 26 2.93 -10.69 8.37
N VAL A 27 2.63 -9.73 7.50
CA VAL A 27 3.42 -8.51 7.34
C VAL A 27 2.77 -7.39 8.13
N ASN A 28 3.56 -6.74 8.98
CA ASN A 28 3.11 -5.54 9.67
C ASN A 28 3.21 -4.35 8.72
N PHE A 29 2.21 -3.48 8.76
CA PHE A 29 2.20 -2.28 7.94
C PHE A 29 1.61 -1.11 8.70
N GLU A 30 2.00 0.08 8.30
CA GLU A 30 1.41 1.32 8.81
C GLU A 30 0.32 1.74 7.84
N GLU A 31 -0.86 2.05 8.37
CA GLU A 31 -1.98 2.52 7.56
C GLU A 31 -2.27 3.98 7.85
N ILE A 32 -2.37 4.78 6.79
CA ILE A 32 -2.81 6.17 6.89
C ILE A 32 -4.14 6.27 6.13
N ASN A 33 -5.24 6.38 6.88
CA ASN A 33 -6.58 6.51 6.30
C ASN A 33 -6.85 7.99 6.02
N LEU A 34 -6.98 8.33 4.74
CA LEU A 34 -7.16 9.72 4.33
C LEU A 34 -8.51 10.29 4.72
N GLY A 35 -9.49 9.43 4.99
CA GLY A 35 -10.76 9.87 5.55
C GLY A 35 -10.62 10.39 6.97
N GLU A 36 -9.69 9.82 7.74
CA GLU A 36 -9.38 10.24 9.12
C GLU A 36 -8.30 11.30 9.16
N GLN A 37 -7.38 11.28 8.19
CA GLN A 37 -6.25 12.20 8.13
C GLN A 37 -6.17 12.84 6.74
N PRO A 38 -7.13 13.73 6.40
CA PRO A 38 -7.16 14.31 5.05
C PRO A 38 -5.96 15.19 4.72
N ASP A 39 -5.27 15.71 5.74
CA ASP A 39 -4.04 16.49 5.56
C ASP A 39 -2.89 15.64 5.00
N LYS A 40 -2.98 14.32 5.09
CA LYS A 40 -1.94 13.43 4.55
C LYS A 40 -2.05 13.23 3.05
N MET A 41 -3.10 13.74 2.39
CA MET A 41 -3.26 13.61 0.95
C MET A 41 -2.07 14.22 0.20
N ASN A 42 -1.58 15.38 0.62
CA ASN A 42 -0.44 16.01 -0.04
C ASN A 42 0.82 15.14 0.05
N GLU A 43 1.04 14.51 1.21
CA GLU A 43 2.16 13.60 1.39
C GLU A 43 2.06 12.42 0.40
N MET A 44 0.88 11.82 0.29
CA MET A 44 0.65 10.73 -0.65
C MET A 44 0.90 11.16 -2.09
N LEU A 45 0.41 12.35 -2.47
CA LEU A 45 0.59 12.87 -3.82
C LEU A 45 2.06 13.04 -4.17
N GLN A 46 2.85 13.59 -3.23
CA GLN A 46 4.28 13.77 -3.47
C GLN A 46 5.00 12.44 -3.61
N LYS A 47 4.70 11.49 -2.74
CA LYS A 47 5.37 10.19 -2.74
C LYS A 47 4.97 9.33 -3.94
N SER A 48 3.75 9.47 -4.44
CA SER A 48 3.22 8.64 -5.52
C SER A 48 3.37 9.25 -6.90
N GLY A 49 4.01 10.42 -7.00
CA GLY A 49 4.13 11.10 -8.28
C GLY A 49 2.82 11.70 -8.79
N GLY A 50 1.94 12.07 -7.87
CA GLY A 50 0.68 12.73 -8.21
C GLY A 50 -0.53 11.81 -8.33
N ARG A 51 -0.40 10.55 -7.95
CA ARG A 51 -1.53 9.62 -8.01
C ARG A 51 -2.51 9.91 -6.87
N ARG A 52 -3.78 10.11 -7.22
CA ARG A 52 -4.84 10.45 -6.25
C ARG A 52 -5.67 9.26 -5.80
N THR A 53 -5.43 8.09 -6.39
CA THR A 53 -6.22 6.90 -6.08
C THR A 53 -5.71 6.21 -4.82
N VAL A 54 -6.59 5.49 -4.14
CA VAL A 54 -6.23 4.64 -3.00
C VAL A 54 -6.61 3.20 -3.34
N PRO A 55 -5.90 2.22 -2.82
CA PRO A 55 -4.74 2.38 -1.94
C PRO A 55 -3.49 2.81 -2.68
N GLN A 56 -2.55 3.43 -1.97
CA GLN A 56 -1.20 3.65 -2.46
C GLN A 56 -0.25 2.97 -1.47
N ILE A 57 0.59 2.06 -1.97
CA ILE A 57 1.39 1.16 -1.16
C ILE A 57 2.86 1.41 -1.41
N PHE A 58 3.62 1.51 -0.33
CA PHE A 58 5.07 1.72 -0.38
C PHE A 58 5.73 0.63 0.46
N ILE A 59 6.76 -0.01 -0.10
CA ILE A 59 7.56 -1.01 0.60
C ILE A 59 8.99 -0.48 0.63
N GLY A 60 9.45 -0.08 1.82
CA GLY A 60 10.69 0.65 1.94
C GLY A 60 10.60 1.94 1.13
N GLU A 61 11.51 2.13 0.19
CA GLU A 61 11.51 3.30 -0.69
C GLU A 61 10.85 3.02 -2.03
N THR A 62 10.31 1.81 -2.22
CA THR A 62 9.68 1.41 -3.47
C THR A 62 8.22 1.78 -3.48
N HIS A 63 7.78 2.54 -4.47
CA HIS A 63 6.36 2.81 -4.69
C HIS A 63 5.76 1.64 -5.47
N VAL A 64 4.97 0.82 -4.80
CA VAL A 64 4.32 -0.34 -5.43
C VAL A 64 3.14 0.12 -6.29
N GLY A 65 2.34 1.03 -5.79
CA GLY A 65 1.13 1.49 -6.45
C GLY A 65 -0.11 1.06 -5.71
N GLY A 66 -1.13 0.63 -6.43
CA GLY A 66 -2.40 0.23 -5.85
C GLY A 66 -2.51 -1.26 -5.60
N SER A 67 -3.75 -1.69 -5.32
CA SER A 67 -4.03 -3.10 -5.02
C SER A 67 -3.70 -4.01 -6.20
N ASP A 68 -4.00 -3.56 -7.44
CA ASP A 68 -3.74 -4.36 -8.63
C ASP A 68 -2.25 -4.64 -8.78
N GLU A 69 -1.42 -3.61 -8.59
CA GLU A 69 0.02 -3.76 -8.68
C GLU A 69 0.55 -4.67 -7.57
N LEU A 70 -0.01 -4.55 -6.36
CA LEU A 70 0.41 -5.40 -5.24
C LEU A 70 0.09 -6.87 -5.53
N HIS A 71 -1.11 -7.15 -5.99
CA HIS A 71 -1.51 -8.53 -6.33
C HIS A 71 -0.73 -9.08 -7.52
N ALA A 72 -0.37 -8.22 -8.48
CA ALA A 72 0.46 -8.64 -9.62
C ALA A 72 1.85 -9.08 -9.15
N LEU A 73 2.44 -8.35 -8.19
CA LEU A 73 3.73 -8.74 -7.61
C LEU A 73 3.63 -10.08 -6.90
N GLU A 74 2.55 -10.31 -6.17
CA GLU A 74 2.34 -11.57 -5.47
C GLU A 74 2.22 -12.71 -6.49
N LYS A 75 1.42 -12.52 -7.53
CA LYS A 75 1.23 -13.53 -8.56
C LYS A 75 2.53 -13.85 -9.30
N ALA A 76 3.37 -12.85 -9.51
CA ALA A 76 4.67 -13.03 -10.17
C ALA A 76 5.74 -13.60 -9.25
N GLY A 77 5.44 -13.80 -7.96
CA GLY A 77 6.39 -14.31 -6.98
C GLY A 77 7.46 -13.31 -6.57
N LYS A 78 7.19 -12.01 -6.76
CA LYS A 78 8.18 -10.96 -6.49
C LYS A 78 7.90 -10.20 -5.19
N LEU A 79 6.71 -10.36 -4.61
CA LEU A 79 6.33 -9.59 -3.43
C LEU A 79 7.16 -9.95 -2.21
N ASN A 80 7.43 -11.23 -2.00
CA ASN A 80 8.23 -11.66 -0.86
C ASN A 80 9.63 -11.04 -0.87
N SER A 81 10.24 -10.92 -2.05
CA SER A 81 11.56 -10.29 -2.17
C SER A 81 11.52 -8.82 -1.78
N LEU A 82 10.48 -8.09 -2.20
CA LEU A 82 10.32 -6.69 -1.82
C LEU A 82 10.10 -6.55 -0.32
N LEU A 83 9.31 -7.46 0.26
CA LEU A 83 9.02 -7.44 1.69
C LEU A 83 10.17 -7.96 2.53
N ASN A 84 11.14 -8.59 1.90
CA ASN A 84 12.30 -9.20 2.54
C ASN A 84 11.89 -10.30 3.51
N ILE A 85 11.06 -11.20 3.03
CA ILE A 85 10.58 -12.35 3.81
C ILE A 85 10.79 -13.66 3.05
#